data_4aac124a4b6231643fbe6025050c9b71
#
_entry.id   4aac124a4b6231643fbe6025050c9b71
#
_cell.length_a   1.000
_cell.length_b   1.000
_cell.length_c   1.000
_cell.angle_alpha   90.00
_cell.angle_beta   90.00
_cell.angle_gamma   90.00
#
_symmetry.space_group_name_H-M   'P 1'
#
loop_
_entity.id
_entity.type
_entity.pdbx_description
1 polymer ?
#
loop_
_entity_poly.entity_id
_entity_poly.type
_entity_poly.pdbx_seq_one_letter_code
_entity_poly.pdbx_strand_id
1 'polypeptide(L)'
;MLRPNDTKGKLIVVEGIDGSGKSTQIDLLYKWLLSKGYSVYFSEWNSSALVKSTTKVAKKTHAFTPATFSILHCTDFADRWENSIYPLLKAGVIVLADRYAFTAFARDVARANDPLWVREMYSFAIMPDAALYFRVPLDIAVERITGSRAQLKYYEAGMDLALSDNYEESFKLFQGKILNEYDKMVDEFGLTMIDGTLPVKDQQKKVRSLIRRILVGFEGLPNPDKQGIAVDNPQARKKGKKGGK
;
A
#
# COMPACT_ATOMS: atom_id res chain seq x y z
N MET A 1 10.37 -14.70 6.81
CA MET A 1 8.90 -14.94 6.83
C MET A 1 8.26 -13.94 7.79
N LEU A 2 7.10 -13.33 7.44
CA LEU A 2 6.41 -12.39 8.34
C LEU A 2 5.96 -13.09 9.62
N ARG A 3 5.99 -12.37 10.75
CA ARG A 3 5.61 -12.93 12.06
C ARG A 3 4.07 -13.00 12.20
N PRO A 4 3.51 -13.89 13.00
CA PRO A 4 2.08 -13.89 13.33
C PRO A 4 1.65 -12.54 13.95
N ASN A 5 0.39 -12.15 13.73
CA ASN A 5 -0.19 -10.98 14.42
C ASN A 5 -0.64 -11.39 15.82
N ASP A 6 0.06 -10.94 16.84
CA ASP A 6 -0.21 -11.14 18.26
C ASP A 6 -0.76 -9.88 18.95
N THR A 7 -1.13 -8.87 18.17
CA THR A 7 -1.60 -7.57 18.70
C THR A 7 -3.11 -7.57 18.95
N LYS A 8 -3.57 -6.61 19.76
CA LYS A 8 -5.00 -6.40 20.03
C LYS A 8 -5.72 -5.73 18.87
N GLY A 9 -5.01 -4.96 18.04
CA GLY A 9 -5.55 -4.24 16.88
C GLY A 9 -5.77 -5.13 15.68
N LYS A 10 -6.22 -4.52 14.59
CA LYS A 10 -6.41 -5.19 13.30
C LYS A 10 -5.62 -4.50 12.22
N LEU A 11 -4.78 -5.27 11.51
CA LEU A 11 -4.00 -4.79 10.38
C LEU A 11 -4.71 -5.19 9.08
N ILE A 12 -5.19 -4.20 8.35
CA ILE A 12 -5.84 -4.36 7.04
C ILE A 12 -4.93 -3.71 6.00
N VAL A 13 -4.52 -4.49 5.03
CA VAL A 13 -3.57 -4.06 3.99
C VAL A 13 -4.25 -4.06 2.63
N VAL A 14 -3.98 -3.04 1.82
CA VAL A 14 -4.50 -2.90 0.45
C VAL A 14 -3.33 -2.84 -0.53
N GLU A 15 -3.32 -3.79 -1.46
CA GLU A 15 -2.24 -4.03 -2.41
C GLU A 15 -2.73 -4.07 -3.86
N GLY A 16 -1.78 -3.98 -4.79
CA GLY A 16 -2.00 -4.09 -6.23
C GLY A 16 -1.15 -3.12 -7.02
N ILE A 17 -1.08 -3.32 -8.34
CA ILE A 17 -0.33 -2.49 -9.27
C ILE A 17 -0.88 -1.07 -9.37
N ASP A 18 -0.14 -0.16 -9.98
CA ASP A 18 -0.63 1.18 -10.27
C ASP A 18 -1.77 1.07 -11.30
N GLY A 19 -2.82 1.89 -11.16
CA GLY A 19 -4.05 1.79 -11.98
C GLY A 19 -5.08 0.76 -11.51
N SER A 20 -4.80 -0.04 -10.46
CA SER A 20 -5.75 -1.05 -9.97
C SER A 20 -7.00 -0.50 -9.24
N GLY A 21 -7.06 0.81 -8.96
CA GLY A 21 -8.19 1.42 -8.27
C GLY A 21 -8.12 1.41 -6.74
N LYS A 22 -7.03 0.93 -6.15
CA LYS A 22 -6.79 0.86 -4.69
C LYS A 22 -7.19 2.11 -3.94
N SER A 23 -6.72 3.29 -4.39
CA SER A 23 -6.88 4.55 -3.66
C SER A 23 -8.32 4.93 -3.42
N THR A 24 -9.21 4.63 -4.38
CA THR A 24 -10.65 4.84 -4.23
C THR A 24 -11.24 3.86 -3.21
N GLN A 25 -10.83 2.61 -3.27
CA GLN A 25 -11.36 1.55 -2.42
C GLN A 25 -10.92 1.72 -0.96
N ILE A 26 -9.67 2.10 -0.74
CA ILE A 26 -9.15 2.32 0.61
C ILE A 26 -9.76 3.57 1.27
N ASP A 27 -10.00 4.66 0.51
CA ASP A 27 -10.70 5.85 1.02
C ASP A 27 -12.14 5.52 1.45
N LEU A 28 -12.86 4.74 0.63
CA LEU A 28 -14.22 4.30 0.95
C LEU A 28 -14.27 3.34 2.14
N LEU A 29 -13.27 2.47 2.28
CA LEU A 29 -13.15 1.56 3.42
C LEU A 29 -12.83 2.34 4.69
N TYR A 30 -11.88 3.28 4.64
CA TYR A 30 -11.52 4.15 5.76
C TYR A 30 -12.73 4.90 6.30
N LYS A 31 -13.47 5.59 5.43
CA LYS A 31 -14.69 6.32 5.80
C LYS A 31 -15.77 5.42 6.40
N TRP A 32 -15.91 4.20 5.85
CA TRP A 32 -16.85 3.23 6.36
C TRP A 32 -16.46 2.73 7.76
N LEU A 33 -15.20 2.42 8.02
CA LEU A 33 -14.73 2.02 9.35
C LEU A 33 -14.96 3.10 10.39
N LEU A 34 -14.64 4.37 10.07
CA LEU A 34 -14.93 5.52 10.93
C LEU A 34 -16.44 5.66 11.21
N SER A 35 -17.30 5.46 10.19
CA SER A 35 -18.76 5.52 10.36
C SER A 35 -19.32 4.43 11.29
N LYS A 36 -18.55 3.32 11.45
CA LYS A 36 -18.86 2.24 12.39
C LYS A 36 -18.38 2.50 13.82
N GLY A 37 -17.64 3.60 14.01
CA GLY A 37 -17.17 4.02 15.33
C GLY A 37 -15.79 3.49 15.69
N TYR A 38 -15.06 2.87 14.77
CA TYR A 38 -13.71 2.39 15.03
C TYR A 38 -12.67 3.51 14.96
N SER A 39 -11.66 3.45 15.81
CA SER A 39 -10.41 4.20 15.64
C SER A 39 -9.61 3.56 14.51
N VAL A 40 -9.26 4.36 13.50
CA VAL A 40 -8.53 3.90 12.33
C VAL A 40 -7.32 4.78 12.07
N TYR A 41 -6.14 4.20 12.04
CA TYR A 41 -4.92 4.85 11.59
C TYR A 41 -4.66 4.48 10.12
N PHE A 42 -4.45 5.50 9.28
CA PHE A 42 -4.11 5.31 7.88
C PHE A 42 -2.60 5.44 7.68
N SER A 43 -1.96 4.38 7.17
CA SER A 43 -0.54 4.36 6.83
C SER A 43 -0.35 4.35 5.32
N GLU A 44 0.37 5.34 4.79
CA GLU A 44 0.70 5.44 3.36
C GLU A 44 2.17 5.05 3.13
N TRP A 45 2.44 4.31 2.05
CA TRP A 45 3.80 3.96 1.62
C TRP A 45 4.63 5.21 1.32
N ASN A 46 5.93 5.19 1.65
CA ASN A 46 6.85 6.33 1.49
C ASN A 46 6.42 7.60 2.26
N SER A 47 5.89 7.44 3.47
CA SER A 47 5.42 8.56 4.28
C SER A 47 6.30 8.90 5.48
N SER A 48 7.35 8.11 5.76
CA SER A 48 8.31 8.38 6.84
C SER A 48 9.02 9.72 6.64
N ALA A 49 8.99 10.54 7.70
CA ALA A 49 9.72 11.82 7.71
C ALA A 49 11.25 11.62 7.70
N LEU A 50 11.71 10.49 8.26
CA LEU A 50 13.14 10.15 8.41
C LEU A 50 13.88 10.11 7.07
N VAL A 51 13.26 9.49 6.04
CA VAL A 51 13.93 9.27 4.74
C VAL A 51 13.33 10.08 3.58
N LYS A 52 12.28 10.86 3.84
CA LYS A 52 11.51 11.57 2.79
C LYS A 52 12.36 12.50 1.94
N SER A 53 13.25 13.28 2.57
CA SER A 53 14.13 14.22 1.86
C SER A 53 15.13 13.47 0.99
N THR A 54 15.80 12.45 1.53
CA THR A 54 16.76 11.60 0.83
C THR A 54 16.10 10.88 -0.36
N THR A 55 14.94 10.28 -0.14
CA THR A 55 14.15 9.65 -1.20
C THR A 55 13.79 10.61 -2.34
N LYS A 56 13.42 11.85 -2.00
CA LYS A 56 13.09 12.88 -3.00
C LYS A 56 14.30 13.28 -3.83
N VAL A 57 15.44 13.49 -3.20
CA VAL A 57 16.70 13.82 -3.90
C VAL A 57 17.12 12.68 -4.79
N ALA A 58 17.23 11.45 -4.27
CA ALA A 58 17.66 10.29 -5.03
C ALA A 58 16.74 9.98 -6.22
N LYS A 59 15.42 10.15 -6.08
CA LYS A 59 14.49 10.04 -7.22
C LYS A 59 14.69 11.12 -8.27
N LYS A 60 14.99 12.35 -7.88
CA LYS A 60 15.22 13.46 -8.80
C LYS A 60 16.53 13.31 -9.60
N THR A 61 17.57 12.77 -8.96
CA THR A 61 18.91 12.59 -9.56
C THR A 61 19.11 11.21 -10.20
N HIS A 62 18.07 10.36 -10.19
CA HIS A 62 18.13 8.97 -10.67
C HIS A 62 19.28 8.16 -10.02
N ALA A 63 19.57 8.44 -8.75
CA ALA A 63 20.72 7.86 -8.03
C ALA A 63 20.45 6.45 -7.45
N PHE A 64 19.24 5.92 -7.57
CA PHE A 64 18.94 4.61 -7.04
C PHE A 64 19.43 3.48 -7.95
N THR A 65 20.15 2.55 -7.34
CA THR A 65 20.30 1.18 -7.83
C THR A 65 19.15 0.32 -7.27
N PRO A 66 18.87 -0.89 -7.82
CA PRO A 66 17.87 -1.79 -7.25
C PRO A 66 18.05 -2.01 -5.74
N ALA A 67 19.28 -2.27 -5.27
CA ALA A 67 19.57 -2.52 -3.86
C ALA A 67 19.34 -1.27 -2.98
N THR A 68 19.86 -0.11 -3.37
CA THR A 68 19.69 1.14 -2.59
C THR A 68 18.23 1.59 -2.56
N PHE A 69 17.48 1.32 -3.64
CA PHE A 69 16.04 1.55 -3.68
C PHE A 69 15.33 0.70 -2.61
N SER A 70 15.59 -0.60 -2.56
CA SER A 70 14.99 -1.53 -1.59
C SER A 70 15.35 -1.18 -0.16
N ILE A 71 16.64 -0.93 0.13
CA ILE A 71 17.10 -0.60 1.48
C ILE A 71 16.44 0.69 1.99
N LEU A 72 16.38 1.74 1.16
CA LEU A 72 15.77 3.01 1.59
C LEU A 72 14.26 2.89 1.81
N HIS A 73 13.55 2.09 1.00
CA HIS A 73 12.13 1.82 1.21
C HIS A 73 11.88 0.92 2.42
N CYS A 74 12.80 -0.02 2.72
CA CYS A 74 12.76 -0.79 3.96
C CYS A 74 12.97 0.11 5.18
N THR A 75 13.88 1.08 5.12
CA THR A 75 14.08 2.07 6.20
C THR A 75 12.82 2.93 6.41
N ASP A 76 12.16 3.39 5.32
CA ASP A 76 10.85 4.08 5.43
C ASP A 76 9.82 3.21 6.14
N PHE A 77 9.77 1.94 5.77
CA PHE A 77 8.80 1.02 6.36
C PHE A 77 9.13 0.72 7.82
N ALA A 78 10.40 0.50 8.17
CA ALA A 78 10.83 0.22 9.54
C ALA A 78 10.47 1.38 10.48
N ASP A 79 10.76 2.63 10.09
CA ASP A 79 10.41 3.81 10.86
C ASP A 79 8.88 3.91 11.11
N ARG A 80 8.07 3.72 10.07
CA ARG A 80 6.59 3.72 10.22
C ARG A 80 6.09 2.56 11.05
N TRP A 81 6.73 1.40 10.90
CA TRP A 81 6.41 0.21 11.67
C TRP A 81 6.62 0.41 13.16
N GLU A 82 7.81 0.85 13.55
CA GLU A 82 8.20 1.01 14.94
C GLU A 82 7.52 2.19 15.64
N ASN A 83 7.37 3.32 14.92
CA ASN A 83 6.90 4.57 15.52
C ASN A 83 5.40 4.83 15.33
N SER A 84 4.71 4.05 14.51
CA SER A 84 3.28 4.29 14.23
C SER A 84 2.45 3.01 14.16
N ILE A 85 2.78 2.08 13.25
CA ILE A 85 1.92 0.93 12.97
C ILE A 85 1.82 0.01 14.17
N TYR A 86 2.96 -0.51 14.64
CA TYR A 86 2.99 -1.50 15.71
C TYR A 86 2.50 -0.98 17.07
N PRO A 87 2.88 0.23 17.54
CA PRO A 87 2.32 0.78 18.77
C PRO A 87 0.79 0.94 18.73
N LEU A 88 0.22 1.37 17.60
CA LEU A 88 -1.21 1.54 17.45
C LEU A 88 -1.94 0.20 17.38
N LEU A 89 -1.38 -0.81 16.72
CA LEU A 89 -1.91 -2.18 16.76
C LEU A 89 -1.93 -2.73 18.18
N LYS A 90 -0.86 -2.53 18.96
CA LYS A 90 -0.80 -2.94 20.37
C LYS A 90 -1.86 -2.24 21.22
N ALA A 91 -2.17 -0.99 20.91
CA ALA A 91 -3.23 -0.21 21.55
C ALA A 91 -4.65 -0.62 21.15
N GLY A 92 -4.84 -1.54 20.18
CA GLY A 92 -6.17 -1.98 19.75
C GLY A 92 -6.79 -1.11 18.65
N VAL A 93 -5.99 -0.31 17.93
CA VAL A 93 -6.44 0.50 16.78
C VAL A 93 -6.48 -0.37 15.51
N ILE A 94 -7.42 -0.08 14.61
CA ILE A 94 -7.37 -0.63 13.25
C ILE A 94 -6.33 0.15 12.45
N VAL A 95 -5.31 -0.52 11.94
CA VAL A 95 -4.37 0.05 10.98
C VAL A 95 -4.78 -0.32 9.57
N LEU A 96 -5.07 0.70 8.75
CA LEU A 96 -5.39 0.54 7.33
C LEU A 96 -4.18 1.01 6.52
N ALA A 97 -3.45 0.06 5.91
CA ALA A 97 -2.22 0.34 5.18
C ALA A 97 -2.47 0.37 3.67
N ASP A 98 -2.21 1.53 3.02
CA ASP A 98 -2.05 1.63 1.57
C ASP A 98 -0.64 1.19 1.23
N ARG A 99 -0.50 -0.07 0.85
CA ARG A 99 0.73 -0.83 0.65
C ARG A 99 1.44 -1.21 1.96
N TYR A 100 2.03 -2.39 1.93
CA TYR A 100 2.73 -3.01 3.05
C TYR A 100 4.03 -3.68 2.54
N ALA A 101 4.61 -4.61 3.31
CA ALA A 101 5.78 -5.38 2.90
C ALA A 101 5.60 -6.09 1.55
N PHE A 102 4.38 -6.49 1.20
CA PHE A 102 4.07 -7.13 -0.09
C PHE A 102 4.36 -6.23 -1.30
N THR A 103 4.24 -4.90 -1.15
CA THR A 103 4.68 -3.97 -2.20
C THR A 103 6.18 -4.07 -2.47
N ALA A 104 7.01 -4.25 -1.44
CA ALA A 104 8.45 -4.48 -1.64
C ALA A 104 8.70 -5.87 -2.24
N PHE A 105 8.01 -6.91 -1.75
CA PHE A 105 8.12 -8.26 -2.30
C PHE A 105 7.80 -8.32 -3.79
N ALA A 106 6.87 -7.50 -4.27
CA ALA A 106 6.57 -7.41 -5.68
C ALA A 106 7.53 -6.49 -6.45
N ARG A 107 7.70 -5.25 -5.99
CA ARG A 107 8.42 -4.20 -6.73
C ARG A 107 9.93 -4.37 -6.72
N ASP A 108 10.48 -4.84 -5.59
CA ASP A 108 11.93 -4.96 -5.45
C ASP A 108 12.43 -6.24 -6.12
N VAL A 109 11.64 -7.32 -6.08
CA VAL A 109 11.91 -8.54 -6.87
C VAL A 109 11.77 -8.26 -8.37
N ALA A 110 10.77 -7.48 -8.78
CA ALA A 110 10.66 -7.04 -10.18
C ALA A 110 11.85 -6.18 -10.65
N ARG A 111 12.63 -5.61 -9.71
CA ARG A 111 13.93 -4.93 -9.94
C ARG A 111 15.14 -5.86 -9.89
N ALA A 112 14.90 -7.17 -9.97
CA ALA A 112 15.95 -8.20 -9.95
C ALA A 112 16.72 -8.32 -8.61
N ASN A 113 16.19 -7.82 -7.51
CA ASN A 113 16.70 -8.19 -6.19
C ASN A 113 16.31 -9.64 -5.86
N ASP A 114 17.16 -10.32 -5.07
CA ASP A 114 16.88 -11.67 -4.62
C ASP A 114 15.60 -11.73 -3.75
N PRO A 115 14.64 -12.61 -4.06
CA PRO A 115 13.37 -12.70 -3.34
C PRO A 115 13.53 -13.04 -1.86
N LEU A 116 14.50 -13.88 -1.49
CA LEU A 116 14.74 -14.26 -0.09
C LEU A 116 15.30 -13.06 0.68
N TRP A 117 16.29 -12.39 0.11
CA TRP A 117 16.87 -11.19 0.71
C TRP A 117 15.82 -10.10 0.96
N VAL A 118 14.94 -9.83 -0.02
CA VAL A 118 13.85 -8.85 0.15
C VAL A 118 12.92 -9.28 1.29
N ARG A 119 12.55 -10.57 1.37
CA ARG A 119 11.69 -11.06 2.45
C ARG A 119 12.35 -11.00 3.82
N GLU A 120 13.64 -11.25 3.91
CA GLU A 120 14.42 -11.15 5.15
C GLU A 120 14.47 -9.73 5.68
N MET A 121 14.68 -8.73 4.83
CA MET A 121 14.68 -7.31 5.22
C MET A 121 13.38 -6.90 5.93
N TYR A 122 12.25 -7.50 5.59
CA TYR A 122 10.93 -7.20 6.19
C TYR A 122 10.47 -8.23 7.24
N SER A 123 11.36 -9.12 7.70
CA SER A 123 11.02 -10.20 8.65
C SER A 123 10.53 -9.70 10.03
N PHE A 124 10.78 -8.44 10.36
CA PHE A 124 10.28 -7.79 11.56
C PHE A 124 8.77 -7.45 11.49
N ALA A 125 8.19 -7.41 10.31
CA ALA A 125 6.77 -7.13 10.11
C ALA A 125 5.89 -8.35 10.45
N ILE A 126 4.60 -8.12 10.68
CA ILE A 126 3.62 -9.17 10.99
C ILE A 126 2.70 -9.46 9.80
N MET A 127 2.10 -10.65 9.81
CA MET A 127 1.03 -10.99 8.88
C MET A 127 -0.21 -10.13 9.16
N PRO A 128 -0.81 -9.51 8.15
CA PRO A 128 -2.05 -8.75 8.33
C PRO A 128 -3.25 -9.68 8.61
N ASP A 129 -4.25 -9.16 9.30
CA ASP A 129 -5.55 -9.83 9.47
C ASP A 129 -6.33 -9.91 8.13
N ALA A 130 -6.09 -8.95 7.24
CA ALA A 130 -6.55 -8.99 5.85
C ALA A 130 -5.52 -8.34 4.93
N ALA A 131 -5.14 -9.03 3.86
CA ALA A 131 -4.38 -8.51 2.75
C ALA A 131 -5.27 -8.52 1.49
N LEU A 132 -5.79 -7.36 1.11
CA LEU A 132 -6.69 -7.18 -0.03
C LEU A 132 -5.88 -6.84 -1.27
N TYR A 133 -5.80 -7.76 -2.21
CA TYR A 133 -5.11 -7.57 -3.49
C TYR A 133 -6.09 -7.19 -4.59
N PHE A 134 -6.07 -5.92 -5.02
CA PHE A 134 -6.87 -5.43 -6.15
C PHE A 134 -6.18 -5.78 -7.46
N ARG A 135 -6.64 -6.85 -8.08
CA ARG A 135 -6.11 -7.35 -9.34
C ARG A 135 -6.89 -6.78 -10.51
N VAL A 136 -6.18 -6.23 -11.48
CA VAL A 136 -6.72 -5.83 -12.80
C VAL A 136 -5.83 -6.39 -13.90
N PRO A 137 -6.35 -6.69 -15.09
CA PRO A 137 -5.54 -6.94 -16.28
C PRO A 137 -4.59 -5.76 -16.53
N LEU A 138 -3.40 -6.06 -17.02
CA LEU A 138 -2.36 -5.07 -17.22
C LEU A 138 -2.81 -3.94 -18.16
N ASP A 139 -3.50 -4.28 -19.25
CA ASP A 139 -3.98 -3.30 -20.23
C ASP A 139 -4.95 -2.28 -19.61
N ILE A 140 -5.86 -2.75 -18.74
CA ILE A 140 -6.78 -1.87 -18.00
C ILE A 140 -6.02 -0.96 -17.04
N ALA A 141 -4.98 -1.46 -16.38
CA ALA A 141 -4.15 -0.66 -15.48
C ALA A 141 -3.41 0.43 -16.25
N VAL A 142 -2.83 0.08 -17.40
CA VAL A 142 -2.13 1.00 -18.30
C VAL A 142 -3.09 2.09 -18.79
N GLU A 143 -4.23 1.73 -19.34
CA GLU A 143 -5.26 2.66 -19.83
C GLU A 143 -5.67 3.67 -18.74
N ARG A 144 -5.94 3.19 -17.53
CA ARG A 144 -6.32 4.05 -16.40
C ARG A 144 -5.23 5.02 -15.99
N ILE A 145 -3.96 4.61 -16.04
CA ILE A 145 -2.83 5.47 -15.67
C ILE A 145 -2.54 6.49 -16.77
N THR A 146 -2.45 6.08 -18.03
CA THR A 146 -2.17 6.97 -19.15
C THR A 146 -3.31 7.95 -19.38
N GLY A 147 -4.56 7.53 -19.23
CA GLY A 147 -5.73 8.40 -19.29
C GLY A 147 -5.88 9.40 -18.13
N SER A 148 -5.22 9.14 -17.00
CA SER A 148 -5.33 9.98 -15.79
C SER A 148 -4.15 10.93 -15.56
N ARG A 149 -3.02 10.75 -16.26
CA ARG A 149 -1.77 11.48 -16.06
C ARG A 149 -1.13 11.86 -17.40
N ALA A 150 -0.64 13.09 -17.47
CA ALA A 150 0.08 13.58 -18.66
C ALA A 150 1.46 12.90 -18.84
N GLN A 151 2.07 12.37 -17.78
CA GLN A 151 3.41 11.77 -17.84
C GLN A 151 3.59 10.68 -16.78
N LEU A 152 4.20 9.55 -17.20
CA LEU A 152 4.65 8.49 -16.31
C LEU A 152 5.92 8.93 -15.56
N LYS A 153 6.05 8.54 -14.30
CA LYS A 153 7.26 8.85 -13.51
C LYS A 153 8.34 7.79 -13.78
N TYR A 154 9.60 8.24 -13.79
CA TYR A 154 10.77 7.43 -14.10
C TYR A 154 10.79 6.06 -13.40
N TYR A 155 10.73 6.03 -12.05
CA TYR A 155 10.73 4.79 -11.28
C TYR A 155 9.40 4.01 -11.29
N GLU A 156 8.27 4.66 -11.59
CA GLU A 156 6.99 3.96 -11.77
C GLU A 156 6.95 3.24 -13.12
N ALA A 157 7.61 3.79 -14.12
CA ALA A 157 7.77 3.20 -15.43
C ALA A 157 8.90 2.14 -15.51
N GLY A 158 9.70 1.98 -14.44
CA GLY A 158 10.82 1.04 -14.48
C GLY A 158 11.97 1.46 -15.39
N MET A 159 12.10 2.78 -15.69
CA MET A 159 13.18 3.30 -16.54
C MET A 159 14.57 3.06 -15.94
N ASP A 160 14.64 2.88 -14.63
CA ASP A 160 15.85 2.47 -13.90
C ASP A 160 16.35 1.06 -14.24
N LEU A 161 15.54 0.28 -14.96
CA LEU A 161 15.85 -1.11 -15.37
C LEU A 161 16.20 -1.25 -16.85
N ALA A 162 16.14 -0.16 -17.61
CA ALA A 162 16.40 -0.15 -19.06
C ALA A 162 15.61 -1.24 -19.82
N LEU A 163 14.35 -1.46 -19.45
CA LEU A 163 13.49 -2.47 -20.08
C LEU A 163 13.08 -2.06 -21.50
N SER A 164 12.93 -0.78 -21.75
CA SER A 164 12.69 -0.14 -23.04
C SER A 164 13.04 1.34 -22.94
N ASP A 165 13.40 1.98 -24.04
CA ASP A 165 13.59 3.42 -24.14
C ASP A 165 12.25 4.17 -24.18
N ASN A 166 11.16 3.49 -24.49
CA ASN A 166 9.81 4.01 -24.45
C ASN A 166 9.20 3.89 -23.06
N TYR A 167 8.76 5.01 -22.46
CA TYR A 167 8.19 5.04 -21.11
C TYR A 167 6.94 4.15 -20.94
N GLU A 168 6.05 4.13 -21.93
CA GLU A 168 4.82 3.35 -21.85
C GLU A 168 5.11 1.85 -21.96
N GLU A 169 6.00 1.46 -22.86
CA GLU A 169 6.44 0.08 -23.03
C GLU A 169 7.19 -0.41 -21.78
N SER A 170 8.15 0.38 -21.27
CA SER A 170 8.85 0.08 -20.02
C SER A 170 7.88 -0.06 -18.85
N PHE A 171 6.89 0.84 -18.75
CA PHE A 171 5.84 0.74 -17.73
C PHE A 171 5.05 -0.57 -17.84
N LYS A 172 4.62 -0.97 -19.04
CA LYS A 172 3.92 -2.24 -19.26
C LYS A 172 4.76 -3.43 -18.84
N LEU A 173 6.02 -3.48 -19.26
CA LEU A 173 6.94 -4.56 -18.91
C LEU A 173 7.17 -4.63 -17.40
N PHE A 174 7.41 -3.50 -16.76
CA PHE A 174 7.67 -3.43 -15.33
C PHE A 174 6.44 -3.76 -14.49
N GLN A 175 5.28 -3.19 -14.81
CA GLN A 175 4.03 -3.50 -14.09
C GLN A 175 3.60 -4.96 -14.30
N GLY A 176 3.89 -5.54 -15.46
CA GLY A 176 3.68 -6.97 -15.71
C GLY A 176 4.51 -7.86 -14.79
N LYS A 177 5.79 -7.53 -14.57
CA LYS A 177 6.64 -8.23 -13.59
C LYS A 177 6.07 -8.11 -12.17
N ILE A 178 5.64 -6.91 -11.77
CA ILE A 178 5.05 -6.67 -10.44
C ILE A 178 3.73 -7.46 -10.28
N LEU A 179 2.88 -7.49 -11.31
CA LEU A 179 1.63 -8.24 -11.31
C LEU A 179 1.88 -9.73 -11.08
N ASN A 180 2.88 -10.30 -11.79
CA ASN A 180 3.26 -11.70 -11.63
C ASN A 180 3.75 -12.02 -10.21
N GLU A 181 4.50 -11.11 -9.58
CA GLU A 181 4.93 -11.30 -8.19
C GLU A 181 3.74 -11.24 -7.21
N TYR A 182 2.78 -10.32 -7.41
CA TYR A 182 1.55 -10.31 -6.61
C TYR A 182 0.72 -11.59 -6.80
N ASP A 183 0.60 -12.10 -8.02
CA ASP A 183 -0.15 -13.33 -8.29
C ASP A 183 0.46 -14.54 -7.56
N LYS A 184 1.79 -14.66 -7.47
CA LYS A 184 2.48 -15.67 -6.66
C LYS A 184 2.18 -15.54 -5.16
N MET A 185 2.09 -14.30 -4.66
CA MET A 185 1.82 -14.04 -3.24
C MET A 185 0.39 -14.37 -2.82
N VAL A 186 -0.55 -14.57 -3.75
CA VAL A 186 -1.91 -15.05 -3.43
C VAL A 186 -1.82 -16.39 -2.72
N ASP A 187 -1.03 -17.31 -3.22
CA ASP A 187 -0.85 -18.64 -2.62
C ASP A 187 0.16 -18.61 -1.47
N GLU A 188 1.25 -17.84 -1.60
CA GLU A 188 2.34 -17.79 -0.61
C GLU A 188 1.88 -17.19 0.73
N PHE A 189 1.06 -16.13 0.70
CA PHE A 189 0.65 -15.35 1.88
C PHE A 189 -0.87 -15.29 2.09
N GLY A 190 -1.66 -15.96 1.27
CA GLY A 190 -3.12 -15.95 1.37
C GLY A 190 -3.74 -14.58 1.06
N LEU A 191 -3.20 -13.84 0.07
CA LEU A 191 -3.78 -12.56 -0.32
C LEU A 191 -5.20 -12.77 -0.84
N THR A 192 -6.15 -11.97 -0.35
CA THR A 192 -7.53 -12.02 -0.83
C THR A 192 -7.68 -11.19 -2.10
N MET A 193 -7.84 -11.86 -3.22
CA MET A 193 -8.00 -11.22 -4.53
C MET A 193 -9.37 -10.53 -4.64
N ILE A 194 -9.33 -9.26 -5.01
CA ILE A 194 -10.48 -8.44 -5.36
C ILE A 194 -10.40 -8.10 -6.85
N ASP A 195 -11.42 -8.45 -7.60
CA ASP A 195 -11.51 -8.08 -9.02
C ASP A 195 -11.68 -6.57 -9.16
N GLY A 196 -10.60 -5.90 -9.57
CA GLY A 196 -10.55 -4.45 -9.75
C GLY A 196 -11.20 -3.96 -11.05
N THR A 197 -11.75 -4.86 -11.87
CA THR A 197 -12.53 -4.52 -13.08
C THR A 197 -13.99 -4.23 -12.76
N LEU A 198 -14.48 -4.78 -11.66
CA LEU A 198 -15.88 -4.61 -11.24
C LEU A 198 -16.18 -3.12 -10.90
N PRO A 199 -17.46 -2.72 -10.94
CA PRO A 199 -17.89 -1.42 -10.45
C PRO A 199 -17.43 -1.17 -9.00
N VAL A 200 -17.05 0.07 -8.68
CA VAL A 200 -16.54 0.48 -7.35
C VAL A 200 -17.45 -0.01 -6.22
N LYS A 201 -18.77 0.09 -6.40
CA LYS A 201 -19.78 -0.31 -5.42
C LYS A 201 -19.74 -1.81 -5.11
N ASP A 202 -19.54 -2.64 -6.12
CA ASP A 202 -19.51 -4.10 -5.98
C ASP A 202 -18.20 -4.56 -5.33
N GLN A 203 -17.08 -3.97 -5.71
CA GLN A 203 -15.81 -4.15 -5.01
C GLN A 203 -15.96 -3.80 -3.51
N GLN A 204 -16.55 -2.64 -3.18
CA GLN A 204 -16.77 -2.23 -1.79
C GLN A 204 -17.69 -3.19 -1.03
N LYS A 205 -18.72 -3.73 -1.67
CA LYS A 205 -19.61 -4.73 -1.06
C LYS A 205 -18.82 -5.97 -0.64
N LYS A 206 -17.95 -6.48 -1.52
CA LYS A 206 -17.07 -7.63 -1.24
C LYS A 206 -16.08 -7.32 -0.12
N VAL A 207 -15.36 -6.20 -0.23
CA VAL A 207 -14.38 -5.74 0.78
C VAL A 207 -15.02 -5.62 2.16
N ARG A 208 -16.15 -4.89 2.27
CA ARG A 208 -16.83 -4.71 3.56
C ARG A 208 -17.37 -6.01 4.13
N SER A 209 -17.80 -6.96 3.30
CA SER A 209 -18.20 -8.30 3.76
C SER A 209 -17.04 -9.05 4.38
N LEU A 210 -15.86 -9.02 3.76
CA LEU A 210 -14.63 -9.62 4.29
C LEU A 210 -14.23 -8.99 5.63
N ILE A 211 -14.17 -7.66 5.66
CA ILE A 211 -13.74 -6.94 6.85
C ILE A 211 -14.72 -7.13 8.02
N ARG A 212 -16.04 -7.17 7.78
CA ARG A 212 -17.01 -7.50 8.83
C ARG A 212 -16.72 -8.84 9.50
N ARG A 213 -16.31 -9.86 8.75
CA ARG A 213 -15.97 -11.18 9.33
C ARG A 213 -14.75 -11.11 10.23
N ILE A 214 -13.75 -10.33 9.86
CA ILE A 214 -12.52 -10.12 10.64
C ILE A 214 -12.82 -9.32 11.92
N LEU A 215 -13.80 -8.43 11.87
CA LEU A 215 -14.20 -7.58 13.00
C LEU A 215 -15.26 -8.23 13.91
N VAL A 216 -15.68 -9.48 13.68
CA VAL A 216 -16.56 -10.19 14.61
C VAL A 216 -15.85 -10.36 15.95
N GLY A 217 -16.47 -9.85 17.04
CA GLY A 217 -15.90 -9.88 18.38
C GLY A 217 -14.73 -8.91 18.63
N PHE A 218 -14.42 -8.04 17.64
CA PHE A 218 -13.39 -7.02 17.81
C PHE A 218 -13.98 -5.77 18.49
N GLU A 219 -13.61 -5.54 19.76
CA GLU A 219 -14.06 -4.40 20.53
C GLU A 219 -13.29 -3.12 20.19
N GLY A 220 -12.01 -3.20 19.87
CA GLY A 220 -11.14 -2.11 19.43
C GLY A 220 -11.25 -0.81 20.25
N LEU A 221 -10.39 0.15 19.97
CA LEU A 221 -10.57 1.49 20.55
C LEU A 221 -11.69 2.23 19.83
N PRO A 222 -12.61 2.89 20.56
CA PRO A 222 -13.64 3.73 19.96
C PRO A 222 -13.01 4.94 19.27
N ASN A 223 -13.67 5.45 18.20
CA ASN A 223 -13.20 6.64 17.50
C ASN A 223 -13.29 7.86 18.43
N PRO A 224 -12.18 8.55 18.74
CA PRO A 224 -12.17 9.71 19.62
C PRO A 224 -12.95 10.91 19.04
N ASP A 225 -13.14 11.01 17.71
CA ASP A 225 -13.95 12.07 17.08
C ASP A 225 -15.43 12.01 17.50
N LYS A 226 -15.93 10.84 17.90
CA LYS A 226 -17.23 10.71 18.55
C LYS A 226 -17.22 11.22 20.00
N GLN A 227 -16.04 11.44 20.57
CA GLN A 227 -15.81 11.99 21.91
C GLN A 227 -15.22 13.42 21.88
N GLY A 228 -15.12 14.05 20.69
CA GLY A 228 -14.66 15.44 20.57
C GLY A 228 -13.14 15.64 20.52
N ILE A 229 -12.35 14.60 20.26
CA ILE A 229 -10.89 14.70 20.12
C ILE A 229 -10.52 14.46 18.65
N ALA A 230 -10.08 15.52 17.95
CA ALA A 230 -9.66 15.43 16.55
C ALA A 230 -8.32 14.67 16.42
N VAL A 231 -8.31 13.55 15.70
CA VAL A 231 -7.07 12.88 15.26
C VAL A 231 -6.69 13.42 13.88
N ASP A 232 -5.44 13.86 13.75
CA ASP A 232 -4.90 14.48 12.52
C ASP A 232 -5.03 13.53 11.30
N ASN A 233 -5.88 13.91 10.33
CA ASN A 233 -6.12 13.14 9.11
C ASN A 233 -5.18 13.60 8.00
N PRO A 234 -4.15 12.81 7.62
CA PRO A 234 -3.19 13.18 6.58
C PRO A 234 -3.82 13.47 5.20
N GLN A 235 -5.01 12.91 4.91
CA GLN A 235 -5.71 13.14 3.64
C GLN A 235 -6.43 14.50 3.59
N ALA A 236 -6.81 15.08 4.74
CA ALA A 236 -7.38 16.41 4.78
C ALA A 236 -6.39 17.48 4.30
N ARG A 237 -5.08 17.25 4.52
CA ARG A 237 -4.00 18.14 4.06
C ARG A 237 -3.79 18.15 2.54
N LYS A 238 -4.17 17.08 1.81
CA LYS A 238 -4.04 17.01 0.34
C LYS A 238 -5.13 17.82 -0.39
N LYS A 239 -6.31 18.01 0.20
CA LYS A 239 -7.41 18.79 -0.42
C LYS A 239 -7.24 20.31 -0.27
N GLY A 240 -6.53 20.80 0.75
CA GLY A 240 -6.30 22.23 1.00
C GLY A 240 -5.29 22.91 0.05
N LYS A 241 -4.50 22.16 -0.73
CA LYS A 241 -3.49 22.71 -1.66
C LYS A 241 -3.93 22.83 -3.12
N LYS A 242 -5.19 22.50 -3.47
CA LYS A 242 -5.73 22.66 -4.83
C LYS A 242 -6.64 23.89 -5.01
N GLY A 243 -6.74 24.74 -3.99
CA GLY A 243 -7.56 25.95 -4.03
C GLY A 243 -6.75 27.21 -3.77
N GLY A 244 -5.75 27.49 -4.61
CA GLY A 244 -4.97 28.73 -4.52
C GLY A 244 -4.10 28.91 -5.76
N LYS A 245 -4.69 29.56 -6.77
CA LYS A 245 -4.14 30.03 -8.05
C LYS A 245 -3.74 28.98 -9.05
#